data_547d399f389ae14e23e4437ceac33c71
#
_entry.id   547d399f389ae14e23e4437ceac33c71
#
_cell.length_a   1.000
_cell.length_b   1.000
_cell.length_c   1.000
_cell.angle_alpha   90.00
_cell.angle_beta   90.00
_cell.angle_gamma   90.00
#
_symmetry.space_group_name_H-M   'P 1'
#
loop_
_entity.id
_entity.type
_entity.pdbx_description
1 polymer ?
#
loop_
_entity_poly.entity_id
_entity_poly.type
_entity_poly.pdbx_seq_one_letter_code
_entity_poly.pdbx_strand_id
1 'polypeptide(L)'
;MSKVITLLGSTGSIGTQSLDVCRMHGYEVFGLSANSSVDKLLAQIAEFHPKYVAVTDPAAFDKLSAALAGQAGAPTLLKGADGLKQLAMMDGAGTVLNAVVGIAGLDASLAAIESGHDLALANKESIVTGGHLVTDAVKKNGVHLLPVDSEHSAIFQCLQDAHSAKTLEKILLTASGGPFFGMTTEELRTKTKADALKHPNWNMGAKITIDSATLMNKGLELIEAAWLFGLPEDKIQIVVQRESIIHSAVQFADHSVIAQLGVPDMRIPIQYALTWPERLPSPVPELDFAALTKLSIATADDETFRCLKACKKAIRKGGLAPCAANGANEAAVAHFLRDEIGFLDIGRLVEGIVDSDSFGGDYTLADVHECDRMARAYVEAHI
;
A
#
# COMPACT_ATOMS: atom_id res chain seq x y z
N MET A 1 11.45 10.46 -25.22
CA MET A 1 11.74 9.02 -25.00
C MET A 1 10.58 8.42 -24.24
N SER A 2 10.21 7.17 -24.53
CA SER A 2 9.19 6.46 -23.73
C SER A 2 9.70 6.29 -22.30
N LYS A 3 8.81 6.45 -21.30
CA LYS A 3 9.17 6.22 -19.90
C LYS A 3 9.39 4.72 -19.68
N VAL A 4 10.40 4.38 -18.87
CA VAL A 4 10.75 2.99 -18.55
C VAL A 4 10.23 2.67 -17.15
N ILE A 5 9.56 1.53 -17.01
CA ILE A 5 8.92 1.10 -15.76
C ILE A 5 9.37 -0.31 -15.38
N THR A 6 9.74 -0.50 -14.13
CA THR A 6 9.88 -1.82 -13.52
C THR A 6 8.74 -2.04 -12.54
N LEU A 7 7.99 -3.13 -12.70
CA LEU A 7 6.78 -3.39 -11.93
C LEU A 7 6.95 -4.59 -11.02
N LEU A 8 7.04 -4.36 -9.73
CA LEU A 8 7.11 -5.40 -8.71
C LEU A 8 5.69 -5.79 -8.27
N GLY A 9 5.33 -7.08 -8.41
CA GLY A 9 4.00 -7.58 -8.11
C GLY A 9 2.99 -7.40 -9.27
N SER A 10 3.41 -7.60 -10.52
CA SER A 10 2.65 -7.30 -11.74
C SER A 10 1.33 -8.07 -11.88
N THR A 11 1.20 -9.23 -11.26
CA THR A 11 0.02 -10.10 -11.37
C THR A 11 -1.10 -9.78 -10.37
N GLY A 12 -0.82 -8.90 -9.41
CA GLY A 12 -1.80 -8.42 -8.43
C GLY A 12 -2.77 -7.39 -8.99
N SER A 13 -3.71 -6.92 -8.16
CA SER A 13 -4.71 -5.92 -8.57
C SER A 13 -4.07 -4.61 -9.03
N ILE A 14 -3.14 -4.06 -8.25
CA ILE A 14 -2.42 -2.83 -8.62
C ILE A 14 -1.52 -3.08 -9.82
N GLY A 15 -0.81 -4.22 -9.86
CA GLY A 15 0.08 -4.55 -10.95
C GLY A 15 -0.61 -4.63 -12.31
N THR A 16 -1.78 -5.27 -12.39
CA THR A 16 -2.55 -5.36 -13.64
C THR A 16 -3.04 -3.99 -14.10
N GLN A 17 -3.54 -3.16 -13.18
CA GLN A 17 -3.95 -1.78 -13.48
C GLN A 17 -2.77 -0.88 -13.87
N SER A 18 -1.57 -1.14 -13.33
CA SER A 18 -0.35 -0.44 -13.74
C SER A 18 0.04 -0.78 -15.18
N LEU A 19 -0.13 -2.04 -15.59
CA LEU A 19 0.08 -2.46 -16.97
C LEU A 19 -0.96 -1.85 -17.93
N ASP A 20 -2.22 -1.61 -17.50
CA ASP A 20 -3.20 -0.87 -18.29
C ASP A 20 -2.71 0.56 -18.57
N VAL A 21 -2.15 1.22 -17.57
CA VAL A 21 -1.56 2.56 -17.71
C VAL A 21 -0.34 2.53 -18.63
N CYS A 22 0.55 1.54 -18.46
CA CYS A 22 1.72 1.39 -19.34
C CYS A 22 1.32 1.17 -20.81
N ARG A 23 0.29 0.35 -21.05
CA ARG A 23 -0.26 0.09 -22.37
C ARG A 23 -0.83 1.36 -23.02
N MET A 24 -1.61 2.13 -22.26
CA MET A 24 -2.22 3.35 -22.75
C MET A 24 -1.19 4.40 -23.17
N HIS A 25 -0.12 4.55 -22.40
CA HIS A 25 0.90 5.56 -22.67
C HIS A 25 2.10 5.06 -23.46
N GLY A 26 2.12 3.79 -23.87
CA GLY A 26 3.23 3.20 -24.61
C GLY A 26 4.55 3.18 -23.82
N TYR A 27 4.47 2.97 -22.48
CA TYR A 27 5.67 2.88 -21.64
C TYR A 27 6.40 1.56 -21.84
N GLU A 28 7.73 1.60 -21.81
CA GLU A 28 8.55 0.39 -21.83
C GLU A 28 8.48 -0.31 -20.45
N VAL A 29 8.10 -1.57 -20.44
CA VAL A 29 8.13 -2.42 -19.26
C VAL A 29 9.47 -3.15 -19.22
N PHE A 30 10.41 -2.64 -18.44
CA PHE A 30 11.76 -3.20 -18.32
C PHE A 30 11.77 -4.52 -17.56
N GLY A 31 11.01 -4.59 -16.49
CA GLY A 31 10.96 -5.77 -15.63
C GLY A 31 9.62 -5.99 -14.97
N LEU A 32 9.30 -7.26 -14.75
CA LEU A 32 8.10 -7.71 -14.05
C LEU A 32 8.46 -8.62 -12.88
N SER A 33 7.65 -8.62 -11.83
CA SER A 33 7.74 -9.69 -10.83
C SER A 33 6.38 -10.24 -10.43
N ALA A 34 6.39 -11.50 -10.00
CA ALA A 34 5.23 -12.17 -9.39
C ALA A 34 5.69 -13.11 -8.28
N ASN A 35 4.76 -13.51 -7.40
CA ASN A 35 5.01 -14.59 -6.47
C ASN A 35 4.78 -15.95 -7.15
N SER A 36 3.51 -16.33 -7.37
CA SER A 36 3.13 -17.68 -7.82
C SER A 36 2.25 -17.72 -9.09
N SER A 37 1.77 -16.58 -9.58
CA SER A 37 0.79 -16.51 -10.68
C SER A 37 1.43 -16.65 -12.06
N VAL A 38 1.96 -17.84 -12.39
CA VAL A 38 2.73 -18.11 -13.62
C VAL A 38 1.93 -17.83 -14.88
N ASP A 39 0.68 -18.27 -14.96
CA ASP A 39 -0.11 -18.17 -16.22
C ASP A 39 -0.42 -16.70 -16.58
N LYS A 40 -0.73 -15.86 -15.58
CA LYS A 40 -0.85 -14.40 -15.77
C LYS A 40 0.49 -13.78 -16.18
N LEU A 41 1.58 -14.19 -15.54
CA LEU A 41 2.89 -13.66 -15.82
C LEU A 41 3.36 -14.00 -17.24
N LEU A 42 3.08 -15.21 -17.74
CA LEU A 42 3.34 -15.60 -19.14
C LEU A 42 2.60 -14.70 -20.13
N ALA A 43 1.33 -14.41 -19.88
CA ALA A 43 0.56 -13.47 -20.70
C ALA A 43 1.16 -12.06 -20.72
N GLN A 44 1.61 -11.57 -19.56
CA GLN A 44 2.26 -10.26 -19.42
C GLN A 44 3.64 -10.24 -20.13
N ILE A 45 4.42 -11.32 -20.05
CA ILE A 45 5.69 -11.47 -20.76
C ILE A 45 5.47 -11.40 -22.29
N ALA A 46 4.46 -12.12 -22.78
CA ALA A 46 4.14 -12.16 -24.20
C ALA A 46 3.66 -10.82 -24.75
N GLU A 47 3.03 -9.98 -23.92
CA GLU A 47 2.51 -8.67 -24.32
C GLU A 47 3.57 -7.56 -24.21
N PHE A 48 4.27 -7.50 -23.07
CA PHE A 48 5.16 -6.36 -22.75
C PHE A 48 6.63 -6.61 -23.06
N HIS A 49 7.02 -7.85 -23.36
CA HIS A 49 8.40 -8.24 -23.70
C HIS A 49 9.46 -7.69 -22.72
N PRO A 50 9.30 -7.88 -21.38
CA PRO A 50 10.24 -7.38 -20.40
C PRO A 50 11.62 -8.02 -20.59
N LYS A 51 12.69 -7.29 -20.24
CA LYS A 51 14.07 -7.83 -20.27
C LYS A 51 14.33 -8.80 -19.11
N TYR A 52 13.67 -8.57 -17.95
CA TYR A 52 13.88 -9.34 -16.73
C TYR A 52 12.55 -9.70 -16.08
N VAL A 53 12.52 -10.88 -15.46
CA VAL A 53 11.35 -11.34 -14.67
C VAL A 53 11.80 -11.99 -13.39
N ALA A 54 11.32 -11.48 -12.24
CA ALA A 54 11.58 -12.07 -10.94
C ALA A 54 10.38 -12.90 -10.46
N VAL A 55 10.64 -14.10 -9.92
CA VAL A 55 9.61 -14.96 -9.32
C VAL A 55 10.07 -15.40 -7.94
N THR A 56 9.26 -15.07 -6.92
CA THR A 56 9.65 -15.30 -5.52
C THR A 56 9.33 -16.69 -5.02
N ASP A 57 8.27 -17.34 -5.51
CA ASP A 57 7.94 -18.74 -5.18
C ASP A 57 8.83 -19.71 -5.99
N PRO A 58 9.53 -20.66 -5.32
CA PRO A 58 10.44 -21.58 -6.00
C PRO A 58 9.76 -22.49 -7.03
N ALA A 59 8.55 -23.00 -6.73
CA ALA A 59 7.84 -23.91 -7.63
C ALA A 59 7.32 -23.16 -8.86
N ALA A 60 6.84 -21.93 -8.66
CA ALA A 60 6.43 -21.05 -9.75
C ALA A 60 7.62 -20.64 -10.65
N PHE A 61 8.78 -20.38 -10.05
CA PHE A 61 10.01 -20.13 -10.81
C PHE A 61 10.37 -21.29 -11.73
N ASP A 62 10.37 -22.51 -11.19
CA ASP A 62 10.72 -23.72 -11.96
C ASP A 62 9.69 -23.97 -13.08
N LYS A 63 8.37 -23.76 -12.80
CA LYS A 63 7.28 -23.82 -13.82
C LYS A 63 7.50 -22.79 -14.94
N LEU A 64 7.79 -21.53 -14.58
CA LEU A 64 8.03 -20.46 -15.55
C LEU A 64 9.27 -20.73 -16.40
N SER A 65 10.37 -21.16 -15.75
CA SER A 65 11.63 -21.50 -16.42
C SER A 65 11.44 -22.61 -17.47
N ALA A 66 10.69 -23.66 -17.12
CA ALA A 66 10.35 -24.72 -18.05
C ALA A 66 9.48 -24.24 -19.23
N ALA A 67 8.51 -23.36 -18.96
CA ALA A 67 7.63 -22.81 -19.99
C ALA A 67 8.35 -21.90 -20.99
N LEU A 68 9.40 -21.21 -20.57
CA LEU A 68 10.17 -20.29 -21.43
C LEU A 68 11.43 -20.93 -22.05
N ALA A 69 11.74 -22.19 -21.70
CA ALA A 69 12.93 -22.87 -22.16
C ALA A 69 12.96 -22.97 -23.70
N GLY A 70 14.06 -22.51 -24.31
CA GLY A 70 14.25 -22.53 -25.76
C GLY A 70 13.44 -21.48 -26.53
N GLN A 71 12.69 -20.62 -25.91
CA GLN A 71 11.97 -19.54 -26.60
C GLN A 71 12.93 -18.39 -26.93
N ALA A 72 12.95 -17.97 -28.18
CA ALA A 72 13.72 -16.82 -28.62
C ALA A 72 13.12 -15.54 -28.01
N GLY A 73 13.98 -14.67 -27.42
CA GLY A 73 13.52 -13.43 -26.77
C GLY A 73 12.93 -13.61 -25.38
N ALA A 74 13.09 -14.79 -24.77
CA ALA A 74 12.69 -15.01 -23.37
C ALA A 74 13.44 -14.05 -22.43
N PRO A 75 12.78 -13.50 -21.38
CA PRO A 75 13.43 -12.64 -20.42
C PRO A 75 14.46 -13.39 -19.57
N THR A 76 15.41 -12.67 -18.98
CA THR A 76 16.28 -13.22 -17.94
C THR A 76 15.46 -13.43 -16.67
N LEU A 77 15.49 -14.66 -16.14
CA LEU A 77 14.74 -15.02 -14.93
C LEU A 77 15.58 -14.82 -13.67
N LEU A 78 14.99 -14.23 -12.66
CA LEU A 78 15.56 -13.96 -11.35
C LEU A 78 14.76 -14.71 -10.27
N LYS A 79 15.43 -15.42 -9.37
CA LYS A 79 14.77 -16.32 -8.42
C LYS A 79 14.72 -15.75 -7.00
N GLY A 80 13.58 -15.90 -6.35
CA GLY A 80 13.44 -15.65 -4.91
C GLY A 80 13.39 -14.17 -4.52
N ALA A 81 13.50 -13.90 -3.24
CA ALA A 81 13.54 -12.55 -2.69
C ALA A 81 14.77 -11.76 -3.18
N ASP A 82 15.92 -12.42 -3.30
CA ASP A 82 17.14 -11.81 -3.84
C ASP A 82 16.94 -11.40 -5.31
N GLY A 83 16.24 -12.22 -6.10
CA GLY A 83 15.88 -11.90 -7.48
C GLY A 83 14.95 -10.68 -7.59
N LEU A 84 14.00 -10.55 -6.65
CA LEU A 84 13.13 -9.38 -6.57
C LEU A 84 13.93 -8.10 -6.26
N LYS A 85 14.82 -8.17 -5.26
CA LYS A 85 15.72 -7.08 -4.90
C LYS A 85 16.66 -6.72 -6.05
N GLN A 86 17.27 -7.73 -6.69
CA GLN A 86 18.13 -7.53 -7.86
C GLN A 86 17.39 -6.80 -8.99
N LEU A 87 16.14 -7.18 -9.28
CA LEU A 87 15.33 -6.52 -10.30
C LEU A 87 15.11 -5.03 -10.01
N ALA A 88 14.84 -4.71 -8.74
CA ALA A 88 14.57 -3.35 -8.30
C ALA A 88 15.78 -2.40 -8.43
N MET A 89 17.00 -2.94 -8.38
CA MET A 89 18.24 -2.15 -8.39
C MET A 89 18.97 -2.14 -9.75
N MET A 90 18.42 -2.78 -10.78
CA MET A 90 19.10 -2.88 -12.08
C MET A 90 19.24 -1.54 -12.79
N ASP A 91 20.39 -1.28 -13.37
CA ASP A 91 20.58 -0.17 -14.29
C ASP A 91 19.56 -0.22 -15.43
N GLY A 92 18.88 0.88 -15.66
CA GLY A 92 17.81 0.97 -16.66
C GLY A 92 16.43 0.54 -16.18
N ALA A 93 16.24 0.22 -14.90
CA ALA A 93 14.93 -0.11 -14.31
C ALA A 93 13.90 1.04 -14.41
N GLY A 94 14.37 2.26 -14.62
CA GLY A 94 13.51 3.45 -14.73
C GLY A 94 12.80 3.79 -13.43
N THR A 95 11.49 4.08 -13.49
CA THR A 95 10.68 4.21 -12.28
C THR A 95 10.28 2.82 -11.80
N VAL A 96 10.59 2.49 -10.55
CA VAL A 96 10.17 1.23 -9.92
C VAL A 96 8.81 1.42 -9.26
N LEU A 97 7.80 0.68 -9.72
CA LEU A 97 6.50 0.63 -9.04
C LEU A 97 6.45 -0.63 -8.17
N ASN A 98 6.37 -0.43 -6.86
CA ASN A 98 6.28 -1.54 -5.90
C ASN A 98 4.83 -1.79 -5.47
N ALA A 99 4.24 -2.89 -5.99
CA ALA A 99 2.93 -3.40 -5.65
C ALA A 99 2.98 -4.81 -5.02
N VAL A 100 4.11 -5.16 -4.41
CA VAL A 100 4.25 -6.38 -3.58
C VAL A 100 3.40 -6.22 -2.32
N VAL A 101 2.85 -7.31 -1.80
CA VAL A 101 2.02 -7.28 -0.59
C VAL A 101 2.86 -7.56 0.65
N GLY A 102 2.61 -6.84 1.74
CA GLY A 102 3.24 -7.04 3.03
C GLY A 102 4.69 -6.56 3.10
N ILE A 103 5.38 -6.93 4.18
CA ILE A 103 6.77 -6.52 4.47
C ILE A 103 7.78 -6.96 3.39
N ALA A 104 7.45 -7.97 2.59
CA ALA A 104 8.32 -8.48 1.52
C ALA A 104 8.69 -7.41 0.47
N GLY A 105 7.93 -6.31 0.40
CA GLY A 105 8.23 -5.18 -0.48
C GLY A 105 9.32 -4.22 0.03
N LEU A 106 9.64 -4.24 1.34
CA LEU A 106 10.53 -3.25 1.96
C LEU A 106 11.97 -3.32 1.41
N ASP A 107 12.55 -4.52 1.35
CA ASP A 107 13.92 -4.70 0.84
C ASP A 107 14.06 -4.25 -0.61
N ALA A 108 13.06 -4.54 -1.44
CA ALA A 108 13.06 -4.12 -2.84
C ALA A 108 12.85 -2.59 -2.98
N SER A 109 12.03 -1.99 -2.10
CA SER A 109 11.87 -0.53 -2.03
C SER A 109 13.18 0.17 -1.70
N LEU A 110 13.89 -0.29 -0.65
CA LEU A 110 15.18 0.26 -0.27
C LEU A 110 16.23 0.07 -1.38
N ALA A 111 16.27 -1.12 -2.00
CA ALA A 111 17.18 -1.41 -3.10
C ALA A 111 16.96 -0.48 -4.31
N ALA A 112 15.71 -0.21 -4.69
CA ALA A 112 15.39 0.74 -5.75
C ALA A 112 15.89 2.16 -5.42
N ILE A 113 15.58 2.64 -4.21
CA ILE A 113 15.96 3.97 -3.74
C ILE A 113 17.48 4.11 -3.69
N GLU A 114 18.20 3.14 -3.10
CA GLU A 114 19.66 3.15 -2.97
C GLU A 114 20.37 3.08 -4.32
N SER A 115 19.72 2.54 -5.35
CA SER A 115 20.22 2.50 -6.72
C SER A 115 19.85 3.74 -7.55
N GLY A 116 19.22 4.75 -6.94
CA GLY A 116 18.90 6.02 -7.58
C GLY A 116 17.64 5.98 -8.45
N HIS A 117 16.75 5.03 -8.27
CA HIS A 117 15.49 4.95 -8.98
C HIS A 117 14.36 5.66 -8.22
N ASP A 118 13.52 6.41 -8.94
CA ASP A 118 12.26 6.91 -8.40
C ASP A 118 11.35 5.73 -8.03
N LEU A 119 10.71 5.81 -6.86
CA LEU A 119 9.84 4.77 -6.34
C LEU A 119 8.38 5.19 -6.35
N ALA A 120 7.56 4.55 -7.20
CA ALA A 120 6.10 4.62 -7.11
C ALA A 120 5.63 3.55 -6.11
N LEU A 121 5.22 3.98 -4.92
CA LEU A 121 4.96 3.09 -3.79
C LEU A 121 3.46 2.80 -3.63
N ALA A 122 3.07 1.56 -3.96
CA ALA A 122 1.75 1.02 -3.66
C ALA A 122 1.77 0.08 -2.43
N ASN A 123 2.95 -0.39 -2.04
CA ASN A 123 3.15 -1.22 -0.86
C ASN A 123 3.30 -0.34 0.39
N LYS A 124 2.19 0.00 1.02
CA LYS A 124 2.18 0.83 2.24
C LYS A 124 2.96 0.21 3.40
N GLU A 125 2.99 -1.12 3.46
CA GLU A 125 3.71 -1.85 4.50
C GLU A 125 5.20 -1.52 4.52
N SER A 126 5.82 -1.20 3.38
CA SER A 126 7.23 -0.78 3.33
C SER A 126 7.51 0.47 4.16
N ILE A 127 6.67 1.50 4.05
CA ILE A 127 6.89 2.75 4.81
C ILE A 127 6.33 2.66 6.23
N VAL A 128 5.28 1.87 6.45
CA VAL A 128 4.75 1.60 7.79
C VAL A 128 5.78 0.87 8.66
N THR A 129 6.45 -0.14 8.10
CA THR A 129 7.43 -0.95 8.84
C THR A 129 8.84 -0.35 8.80
N GLY A 130 9.24 0.22 7.65
CA GLY A 130 10.56 0.79 7.43
C GLY A 130 10.72 2.23 7.90
N GLY A 131 9.62 3.01 7.98
CA GLY A 131 9.59 4.38 8.50
C GLY A 131 10.77 5.25 8.04
N HIS A 132 11.63 5.63 9.00
CA HIS A 132 12.81 6.47 8.73
C HIS A 132 13.79 5.82 7.75
N LEU A 133 13.94 4.49 7.72
CA LEU A 133 14.85 3.83 6.77
C LEU A 133 14.49 4.19 5.33
N VAL A 134 13.19 4.20 5.00
CA VAL A 134 12.71 4.58 3.66
C VAL A 134 12.89 6.08 3.42
N THR A 135 12.40 6.92 4.34
CA THR A 135 12.42 8.38 4.15
C THR A 135 13.84 8.96 4.14
N ASP A 136 14.75 8.42 4.94
CA ASP A 136 16.15 8.85 4.96
C ASP A 136 16.91 8.37 3.73
N ALA A 137 16.62 7.15 3.24
CA ALA A 137 17.17 6.65 1.98
C ALA A 137 16.74 7.53 0.80
N VAL A 138 15.47 7.93 0.72
CA VAL A 138 14.94 8.87 -0.29
C VAL A 138 15.68 10.19 -0.26
N LYS A 139 15.81 10.81 0.92
CA LYS A 139 16.53 12.09 1.08
C LYS A 139 17.99 11.96 0.70
N LYS A 140 18.66 10.90 1.13
CA LYS A 140 20.09 10.66 0.88
C LYS A 140 20.39 10.48 -0.60
N ASN A 141 19.54 9.76 -1.34
CA ASN A 141 19.76 9.44 -2.75
C ASN A 141 19.11 10.45 -3.70
N GLY A 142 18.30 11.40 -3.20
CA GLY A 142 17.69 12.47 -4.00
C GLY A 142 16.68 11.97 -5.03
N VAL A 143 16.03 10.82 -4.76
CA VAL A 143 15.00 10.24 -5.60
C VAL A 143 13.60 10.68 -5.17
N HIS A 144 12.60 10.48 -6.04
CA HIS A 144 11.22 10.78 -5.72
C HIS A 144 10.51 9.54 -5.16
N LEU A 145 9.77 9.76 -4.07
CA LEU A 145 8.83 8.78 -3.51
C LEU A 145 7.41 9.22 -3.89
N LEU A 146 6.80 8.47 -4.82
CA LEU A 146 5.54 8.82 -5.46
C LEU A 146 4.43 7.90 -4.92
N PRO A 147 3.46 8.42 -4.15
CA PRO A 147 2.43 7.57 -3.55
C PRO A 147 1.43 7.08 -4.59
N VAL A 148 1.14 5.79 -4.55
CA VAL A 148 0.14 5.09 -5.38
C VAL A 148 -1.13 4.80 -4.60
N ASP A 149 -1.07 4.70 -3.27
CA ASP A 149 -2.26 4.64 -2.43
C ASP A 149 -3.18 5.83 -2.73
N SER A 150 -4.51 5.61 -2.86
CA SER A 150 -5.43 6.63 -3.37
C SER A 150 -5.50 7.88 -2.50
N GLU A 151 -5.51 7.70 -1.20
CA GLU A 151 -5.56 8.79 -0.23
C GLU A 151 -4.27 9.60 -0.21
N HIS A 152 -3.13 8.92 -0.21
CA HIS A 152 -1.81 9.58 -0.21
C HIS A 152 -1.52 10.27 -1.54
N SER A 153 -1.92 9.65 -2.66
CA SER A 153 -1.88 10.30 -3.96
C SER A 153 -2.75 11.58 -3.98
N ALA A 154 -3.94 11.53 -3.38
CA ALA A 154 -4.81 12.71 -3.28
C ALA A 154 -4.16 13.84 -2.47
N ILE A 155 -3.57 13.53 -1.31
CA ILE A 155 -2.84 14.50 -0.49
C ILE A 155 -1.64 15.07 -1.28
N PHE A 156 -0.86 14.18 -1.91
CA PHE A 156 0.26 14.58 -2.76
C PHE A 156 -0.16 15.51 -3.89
N GLN A 157 -1.31 15.25 -4.53
CA GLN A 157 -1.88 16.10 -5.58
C GLN A 157 -2.33 17.48 -5.07
N CYS A 158 -2.73 17.59 -3.81
CA CYS A 158 -3.08 18.87 -3.18
C CYS A 158 -1.85 19.69 -2.76
N LEU A 159 -0.65 19.10 -2.72
CA LEU A 159 0.59 19.71 -2.21
C LEU A 159 1.65 19.93 -3.32
N GLN A 160 1.22 20.27 -4.56
CA GLN A 160 2.13 20.30 -5.70
C GLN A 160 3.03 21.54 -5.79
N ASP A 161 2.80 22.56 -5.00
CA ASP A 161 3.68 23.73 -4.95
C ASP A 161 4.46 23.81 -3.63
N ALA A 162 5.65 24.46 -3.71
CA ALA A 162 6.55 24.58 -2.56
C ALA A 162 6.01 25.42 -1.40
N HIS A 163 4.95 26.22 -1.62
CA HIS A 163 4.31 27.03 -0.58
C HIS A 163 3.24 26.22 0.14
N SER A 164 2.44 25.44 -0.57
CA SER A 164 1.38 24.61 0.02
C SER A 164 1.95 23.60 1.01
N ALA A 165 3.08 22.96 0.71
CA ALA A 165 3.73 22.04 1.64
C ALA A 165 4.17 22.72 2.96
N LYS A 166 4.59 24.00 2.90
CA LYS A 166 5.03 24.77 4.08
C LYS A 166 3.88 25.28 4.94
N THR A 167 2.70 25.43 4.35
CA THR A 167 1.51 25.96 5.03
C THR A 167 0.49 24.87 5.39
N LEU A 168 0.84 23.60 5.16
CA LEU A 168 0.05 22.45 5.56
C LEU A 168 -0.12 22.40 7.07
N GLU A 169 -1.36 22.51 7.54
CA GLU A 169 -1.72 22.45 8.96
C GLU A 169 -2.26 21.10 9.37
N LYS A 170 -3.10 20.49 8.52
CA LYS A 170 -3.80 19.23 8.82
C LYS A 170 -4.09 18.44 7.56
N ILE A 171 -4.04 17.13 7.67
CA ILE A 171 -4.55 16.18 6.67
C ILE A 171 -5.93 15.70 7.10
N LEU A 172 -6.88 15.69 6.16
CA LEU A 172 -8.18 15.05 6.29
C LEU A 172 -8.13 13.74 5.49
N LEU A 173 -7.74 12.67 6.17
CA LEU A 173 -7.57 11.34 5.57
C LEU A 173 -8.92 10.65 5.48
N THR A 174 -9.43 10.43 4.27
CA THR A 174 -10.76 9.84 4.09
C THR A 174 -10.72 8.32 4.18
N ALA A 175 -11.83 7.72 4.58
CA ALA A 175 -12.06 6.29 4.66
C ALA A 175 -13.44 5.95 4.11
N SER A 176 -13.59 4.80 3.41
CA SER A 176 -14.94 4.29 3.07
C SER A 176 -15.73 3.85 4.32
N GLY A 177 -15.03 3.59 5.42
CA GLY A 177 -15.57 3.02 6.66
C GLY A 177 -15.81 1.52 6.59
N GLY A 178 -15.51 0.88 5.47
CA GLY A 178 -15.65 -0.56 5.29
C GLY A 178 -17.10 -1.08 5.33
N PRO A 179 -17.29 -2.41 5.30
CA PRO A 179 -18.62 -3.03 5.31
C PRO A 179 -19.35 -2.89 6.66
N PHE A 180 -18.64 -2.64 7.73
CA PHE A 180 -19.19 -2.63 9.09
C PHE A 180 -19.34 -1.24 9.70
N PHE A 181 -19.27 -0.20 8.87
CA PHE A 181 -19.46 1.18 9.34
C PHE A 181 -20.79 1.36 10.10
N GLY A 182 -20.70 1.94 11.31
CA GLY A 182 -21.86 2.21 12.18
C GLY A 182 -22.34 1.03 13.01
N MET A 183 -21.68 -0.15 12.91
CA MET A 183 -21.99 -1.30 13.78
C MET A 183 -21.33 -1.16 15.14
N THR A 184 -22.01 -1.67 16.15
CA THR A 184 -21.50 -1.78 17.52
C THR A 184 -20.59 -3.00 17.67
N THR A 185 -19.76 -3.03 18.72
CA THR A 185 -18.92 -4.20 19.07
C THR A 185 -19.75 -5.48 19.22
N GLU A 186 -20.96 -5.39 19.77
CA GLU A 186 -21.82 -6.56 19.93
C GLU A 186 -22.29 -7.14 18.59
N GLU A 187 -22.67 -6.27 17.64
CA GLU A 187 -23.04 -6.68 16.29
C GLU A 187 -21.86 -7.28 15.50
N LEU A 188 -20.63 -6.84 15.80
CA LEU A 188 -19.41 -7.36 15.17
C LEU A 188 -19.03 -8.77 15.66
N ARG A 189 -19.49 -9.19 16.82
CA ARG A 189 -19.12 -10.48 17.47
C ARG A 189 -19.44 -11.70 16.61
N THR A 190 -20.47 -11.59 15.79
CA THR A 190 -20.96 -12.70 14.94
C THR A 190 -20.58 -12.57 13.48
N LYS A 191 -19.79 -11.55 13.13
CA LYS A 191 -19.41 -11.33 11.72
C LYS A 191 -18.39 -12.34 11.24
N THR A 192 -18.66 -12.88 10.07
CA THR A 192 -17.84 -13.90 9.39
C THR A 192 -16.92 -13.26 8.35
N LYS A 193 -15.96 -14.06 7.85
CA LYS A 193 -15.14 -13.63 6.70
C LYS A 193 -15.99 -13.30 5.46
N ALA A 194 -17.09 -14.05 5.24
CA ALA A 194 -17.99 -13.80 4.12
C ALA A 194 -18.69 -12.42 4.22
N ASP A 195 -18.95 -11.94 5.44
CA ASP A 195 -19.50 -10.60 5.65
C ASP A 195 -18.41 -9.53 5.49
N ALA A 196 -17.23 -9.77 6.04
CA ALA A 196 -16.11 -8.83 6.00
C ALA A 196 -15.54 -8.63 4.59
N LEU A 197 -15.65 -9.63 3.70
CA LEU A 197 -15.20 -9.55 2.31
C LEU A 197 -16.15 -8.78 1.37
N LYS A 198 -17.30 -8.30 1.85
CA LYS A 198 -18.27 -7.52 1.06
C LYS A 198 -17.98 -6.01 1.15
N HIS A 199 -16.92 -5.55 0.46
CA HIS A 199 -16.64 -4.11 0.44
C HIS A 199 -17.68 -3.34 -0.42
N PRO A 200 -18.20 -2.16 0.03
CA PRO A 200 -19.27 -1.46 -0.67
C PRO A 200 -18.85 -0.84 -2.00
N ASN A 201 -17.61 -0.36 -2.15
CA ASN A 201 -17.21 0.46 -3.29
C ASN A 201 -16.02 -0.10 -4.07
N TRP A 202 -15.14 -0.89 -3.43
CA TRP A 202 -13.89 -1.34 -4.02
C TRP A 202 -13.87 -2.85 -4.22
N ASN A 203 -13.32 -3.28 -5.36
CA ASN A 203 -13.00 -4.69 -5.60
C ASN A 203 -11.51 -4.91 -5.35
N MET A 204 -11.18 -5.50 -4.21
CA MET A 204 -9.81 -5.60 -3.69
C MET A 204 -9.45 -7.05 -3.33
N GLY A 205 -8.16 -7.30 -3.08
CA GLY A 205 -7.71 -8.57 -2.54
C GLY A 205 -8.26 -8.85 -1.13
N ALA A 206 -8.29 -10.13 -0.74
CA ALA A 206 -8.90 -10.55 0.52
C ALA A 206 -8.30 -9.85 1.74
N LYS A 207 -6.95 -9.79 1.86
CA LYS A 207 -6.26 -9.16 3.01
C LYS A 207 -6.68 -7.71 3.20
N ILE A 208 -6.56 -6.87 2.18
CA ILE A 208 -6.89 -5.45 2.28
C ILE A 208 -8.40 -5.21 2.49
N THR A 209 -9.26 -6.12 2.03
CA THR A 209 -10.71 -6.05 2.30
C THR A 209 -11.00 -6.28 3.79
N ILE A 210 -10.33 -7.24 4.43
CA ILE A 210 -10.42 -7.43 5.89
C ILE A 210 -9.81 -6.24 6.63
N ASP A 211 -8.69 -5.70 6.17
CA ASP A 211 -8.09 -4.47 6.75
C ASP A 211 -9.04 -3.27 6.66
N SER A 212 -9.81 -3.16 5.58
CA SER A 212 -10.86 -2.14 5.46
C SER A 212 -12.00 -2.39 6.46
N ALA A 213 -12.42 -3.64 6.63
CA ALA A 213 -13.49 -4.02 7.56
C ALA A 213 -13.12 -3.73 9.03
N THR A 214 -11.85 -3.90 9.40
CA THR A 214 -11.31 -3.66 10.75
C THR A 214 -10.84 -2.21 10.98
N LEU A 215 -10.87 -1.35 9.95
CA LEU A 215 -10.20 -0.05 9.89
C LEU A 215 -8.67 -0.14 10.09
N MET A 216 -8.07 -1.33 10.01
CA MET A 216 -6.61 -1.48 10.00
C MET A 216 -5.99 -0.77 8.80
N ASN A 217 -6.60 -0.91 7.60
CA ASN A 217 -6.13 -0.22 6.41
C ASN A 217 -5.97 1.29 6.66
N LYS A 218 -6.98 1.91 7.30
CA LYS A 218 -6.92 3.34 7.62
C LYS A 218 -5.91 3.66 8.71
N GLY A 219 -5.68 2.73 9.63
CA GLY A 219 -4.61 2.84 10.63
C GLY A 219 -3.21 2.82 9.99
N LEU A 220 -2.97 1.89 9.05
CA LEU A 220 -1.71 1.84 8.29
C LEU A 220 -1.52 3.09 7.43
N GLU A 221 -2.55 3.57 6.79
CA GLU A 221 -2.53 4.78 5.98
C GLU A 221 -2.26 6.06 6.81
N LEU A 222 -2.74 6.11 8.05
CA LEU A 222 -2.40 7.19 8.98
C LEU A 222 -0.89 7.20 9.27
N ILE A 223 -0.29 6.03 9.51
CA ILE A 223 1.16 5.88 9.73
C ILE A 223 1.93 6.27 8.46
N GLU A 224 1.50 5.79 7.30
CA GLU A 224 2.07 6.14 5.99
C GLU A 224 2.03 7.66 5.75
N ALA A 225 0.88 8.31 6.00
CA ALA A 225 0.74 9.76 5.86
C ALA A 225 1.68 10.54 6.77
N ALA A 226 1.86 10.09 8.02
CA ALA A 226 2.79 10.72 8.95
C ALA A 226 4.23 10.69 8.43
N TRP A 227 4.67 9.58 7.86
CA TRP A 227 6.01 9.47 7.25
C TRP A 227 6.15 10.23 5.94
N LEU A 228 5.20 10.12 5.02
CA LEU A 228 5.27 10.75 3.69
C LEU A 228 5.24 12.27 3.78
N PHE A 229 4.40 12.82 4.64
CA PHE A 229 4.16 14.27 4.70
C PHE A 229 4.78 14.94 5.93
N GLY A 230 5.45 14.18 6.79
CA GLY A 230 6.18 14.71 7.95
C GLY A 230 5.28 15.36 9.01
N LEU A 231 4.04 14.93 9.14
CA LEU A 231 3.09 15.43 10.13
C LEU A 231 2.93 14.46 11.32
N PRO A 232 2.80 14.98 12.55
CA PRO A 232 2.46 14.16 13.70
C PRO A 232 1.01 13.65 13.61
N GLU A 233 0.71 12.55 14.30
CA GLU A 233 -0.58 11.85 14.23
C GLU A 233 -1.78 12.75 14.55
N ASP A 234 -1.65 13.65 15.53
CA ASP A 234 -2.71 14.58 15.94
C ASP A 234 -3.08 15.63 14.86
N LYS A 235 -2.25 15.78 13.83
CA LYS A 235 -2.51 16.59 12.64
C LYS A 235 -3.10 15.79 11.48
N ILE A 236 -3.40 14.51 11.66
CA ILE A 236 -4.02 13.64 10.66
C ILE A 236 -5.39 13.19 11.16
N GLN A 237 -6.43 13.87 10.68
CA GLN A 237 -7.81 13.58 11.05
C GLN A 237 -8.42 12.58 10.09
N ILE A 238 -8.90 11.44 10.61
CA ILE A 238 -9.63 10.46 9.82
C ILE A 238 -11.10 10.87 9.72
N VAL A 239 -11.63 10.91 8.50
CA VAL A 239 -13.03 11.20 8.19
C VAL A 239 -13.61 10.09 7.31
N VAL A 240 -14.83 9.64 7.59
CA VAL A 240 -15.50 8.62 6.77
C VAL A 240 -16.27 9.31 5.66
N GLN A 241 -15.94 8.95 4.42
CA GLN A 241 -16.59 9.40 3.20
C GLN A 241 -17.12 8.18 2.43
N ARG A 242 -18.41 7.86 2.63
CA ARG A 242 -18.99 6.57 2.22
C ARG A 242 -19.00 6.34 0.71
N GLU A 243 -19.13 7.37 -0.09
CA GLU A 243 -19.21 7.30 -1.54
C GLU A 243 -17.84 7.05 -2.20
N SER A 244 -16.73 7.22 -1.44
CA SER A 244 -15.34 7.12 -1.94
C SER A 244 -15.06 8.00 -3.16
N ILE A 245 -15.63 9.21 -3.17
CA ILE A 245 -15.43 10.23 -4.22
C ILE A 245 -14.38 11.25 -3.79
N ILE A 246 -14.38 11.66 -2.51
CA ILE A 246 -13.31 12.47 -1.94
C ILE A 246 -12.24 11.52 -1.47
N HIS A 247 -11.08 11.52 -2.14
CA HIS A 247 -9.99 10.58 -1.83
C HIS A 247 -9.08 11.05 -0.70
N SER A 248 -9.02 12.32 -0.38
CA SER A 248 -8.53 12.98 0.83
C SER A 248 -8.45 14.48 0.59
N ALA A 249 -8.16 15.24 1.66
CA ALA A 249 -8.03 16.67 1.62
C ALA A 249 -6.91 17.15 2.54
N VAL A 250 -6.45 18.38 2.32
CA VAL A 250 -5.49 19.09 3.17
C VAL A 250 -6.10 20.41 3.63
N GLN A 251 -5.85 20.77 4.87
CA GLN A 251 -6.18 22.07 5.43
C GLN A 251 -4.90 22.86 5.61
N PHE A 252 -4.91 24.11 5.16
CA PHE A 252 -3.81 25.04 5.30
C PHE A 252 -3.95 25.96 6.51
N ALA A 253 -2.89 26.70 6.83
CA ALA A 253 -2.82 27.61 7.98
C ALA A 253 -3.90 28.73 7.96
N ASP A 254 -4.42 29.08 6.79
CA ASP A 254 -5.54 30.02 6.63
C ASP A 254 -6.92 29.34 6.76
N HIS A 255 -6.94 28.07 7.14
CA HIS A 255 -8.11 27.18 7.28
C HIS A 255 -8.81 26.82 5.97
N SER A 256 -8.29 27.22 4.81
CA SER A 256 -8.82 26.71 3.55
C SER A 256 -8.53 25.21 3.40
N VAL A 257 -9.45 24.50 2.73
CA VAL A 257 -9.36 23.06 2.50
C VAL A 257 -9.34 22.79 1.01
N ILE A 258 -8.33 22.05 0.54
CA ILE A 258 -8.27 21.55 -0.84
C ILE A 258 -8.39 20.02 -0.82
N ALA A 259 -9.23 19.47 -1.70
CA ALA A 259 -9.50 18.05 -1.81
C ALA A 259 -9.31 17.55 -3.25
N GLN A 260 -8.83 16.34 -3.40
CA GLN A 260 -8.87 15.65 -4.69
C GLN A 260 -10.10 14.75 -4.74
N LEU A 261 -10.86 14.85 -5.83
CA LEU A 261 -12.06 14.07 -6.10
C LEU A 261 -11.87 13.25 -7.39
N GLY A 262 -12.48 12.07 -7.42
CA GLY A 262 -12.47 11.18 -8.59
C GLY A 262 -13.37 9.97 -8.37
N VAL A 263 -13.62 9.22 -9.43
CA VAL A 263 -14.24 7.89 -9.29
C VAL A 263 -13.28 6.93 -8.58
N PRO A 264 -13.79 5.89 -7.87
CA PRO A 264 -12.94 4.93 -7.14
C PRO A 264 -12.24 3.95 -8.10
N ASP A 265 -11.17 4.40 -8.74
CA ASP A 265 -10.37 3.62 -9.69
C ASP A 265 -8.87 3.87 -9.45
N MET A 266 -8.14 2.80 -9.14
CA MET A 266 -6.71 2.89 -8.83
C MET A 266 -5.84 3.32 -10.01
N ARG A 267 -6.33 3.26 -11.24
CA ARG A 267 -5.59 3.77 -12.40
C ARG A 267 -5.36 5.28 -12.35
N ILE A 268 -6.18 6.03 -11.60
CA ILE A 268 -5.96 7.47 -11.37
C ILE A 268 -4.65 7.71 -10.59
N PRO A 269 -4.48 7.22 -9.35
CA PRO A 269 -3.25 7.44 -8.59
C PRO A 269 -2.04 6.71 -9.20
N ILE A 270 -2.21 5.52 -9.78
CA ILE A 270 -1.16 4.81 -10.51
C ILE A 270 -0.63 5.68 -11.65
N GLN A 271 -1.53 6.17 -12.50
CA GLN A 271 -1.15 7.02 -13.62
C GLN A 271 -0.43 8.27 -13.12
N TYR A 272 -0.97 8.97 -12.11
CA TYR A 272 -0.35 10.18 -11.63
C TYR A 272 1.07 9.93 -11.08
N ALA A 273 1.29 8.85 -10.34
CA ALA A 273 2.62 8.45 -9.90
C ALA A 273 3.57 8.16 -11.08
N LEU A 274 3.07 7.53 -12.14
CA LEU A 274 3.88 7.19 -13.31
C LEU A 274 4.07 8.36 -14.29
N THR A 275 3.20 9.37 -14.31
CA THR A 275 3.30 10.52 -15.22
C THR A 275 3.86 11.78 -14.57
N TRP A 276 3.90 11.82 -13.24
CA TRP A 276 4.31 13.00 -12.49
C TRP A 276 5.60 13.63 -13.07
N PRO A 277 5.64 14.99 -13.16
CA PRO A 277 4.62 15.96 -12.70
C PRO A 277 3.46 16.21 -13.67
N GLU A 278 3.41 15.54 -14.81
CA GLU A 278 2.44 15.78 -15.87
C GLU A 278 1.08 15.13 -15.56
N ARG A 279 -0.01 15.76 -16.07
CA ARG A 279 -1.35 15.20 -16.09
C ARG A 279 -1.73 14.81 -17.51
N LEU A 280 -1.72 13.52 -17.78
CA LEU A 280 -2.03 12.98 -19.10
C LEU A 280 -3.46 12.42 -19.17
N PRO A 281 -4.05 12.21 -20.37
CA PRO A 281 -5.35 11.58 -20.52
C PRO A 281 -5.42 10.24 -19.78
N SER A 282 -6.56 9.99 -19.14
CA SER A 282 -6.78 8.80 -18.31
C SER A 282 -7.70 7.79 -18.99
N PRO A 283 -7.51 6.46 -18.77
CA PRO A 283 -8.44 5.44 -19.22
C PRO A 283 -9.71 5.35 -18.34
N VAL A 284 -9.78 6.17 -17.29
CA VAL A 284 -10.86 6.15 -16.29
C VAL A 284 -11.97 7.11 -16.70
N PRO A 285 -13.25 6.75 -16.50
CA PRO A 285 -14.38 7.65 -16.75
C PRO A 285 -14.29 8.96 -15.95
N GLU A 286 -14.80 10.03 -16.50
CA GLU A 286 -14.94 11.30 -15.78
C GLU A 286 -15.91 11.16 -14.58
N LEU A 287 -15.64 11.94 -13.54
CA LEU A 287 -16.58 12.07 -12.43
C LEU A 287 -17.74 12.98 -12.86
N ASP A 288 -18.95 12.40 -12.97
CA ASP A 288 -20.15 13.14 -13.30
C ASP A 288 -20.72 13.84 -12.06
N PHE A 289 -20.43 15.13 -11.92
CA PHE A 289 -20.96 15.95 -10.83
C PHE A 289 -22.48 16.09 -10.87
N ALA A 290 -23.12 16.00 -12.03
CA ALA A 290 -24.57 16.09 -12.15
C ALA A 290 -25.28 14.84 -11.59
N ALA A 291 -24.61 13.70 -11.62
CA ALA A 291 -25.10 12.46 -11.03
C ALA A 291 -24.86 12.36 -9.52
N LEU A 292 -24.00 13.20 -8.94
CA LEU A 292 -23.73 13.19 -7.51
C LEU A 292 -24.89 13.81 -6.74
N THR A 293 -25.61 13.02 -5.97
CA THR A 293 -26.74 13.50 -5.16
C THR A 293 -26.33 13.99 -3.78
N LYS A 294 -25.22 13.46 -3.24
CA LYS A 294 -24.68 13.83 -1.93
C LYS A 294 -23.21 13.40 -1.81
N LEU A 295 -22.50 14.05 -0.91
CA LEU A 295 -21.19 13.62 -0.38
C LEU A 295 -21.32 13.61 1.15
N SER A 296 -21.27 12.40 1.74
CA SER A 296 -21.47 12.24 3.19
C SER A 296 -20.15 12.28 3.92
N ILE A 297 -20.11 12.95 5.07
CA ILE A 297 -18.96 13.00 5.97
C ILE A 297 -19.40 12.51 7.35
N ALA A 298 -18.62 11.60 7.94
CA ALA A 298 -18.84 11.12 9.29
C ALA A 298 -17.52 10.94 10.04
N THR A 299 -17.59 10.77 11.35
CA THR A 299 -16.43 10.50 12.20
C THR A 299 -16.11 9.01 12.17
N ALA A 300 -14.81 8.65 12.16
CA ALA A 300 -14.36 7.29 12.36
C ALA A 300 -14.48 6.89 13.84
N ASP A 301 -14.94 5.67 14.10
CA ASP A 301 -15.08 5.11 15.45
C ASP A 301 -13.85 4.23 15.76
N ASP A 302 -12.89 4.77 16.52
CA ASP A 302 -11.70 4.03 16.93
C ASP A 302 -11.86 3.28 18.26
N GLU A 303 -12.96 3.46 18.97
CA GLU A 303 -13.27 2.64 20.15
C GLU A 303 -13.82 1.26 19.74
N THR A 304 -14.75 1.21 18.80
CA THR A 304 -15.26 -0.06 18.27
C THR A 304 -14.21 -0.76 17.38
N PHE A 305 -13.49 0.00 16.56
CA PHE A 305 -12.48 -0.54 15.62
C PHE A 305 -11.07 -0.44 16.22
N ARG A 306 -10.75 -1.40 17.11
CA ARG A 306 -9.49 -1.44 17.88
C ARG A 306 -8.21 -1.40 17.03
N CYS A 307 -8.24 -1.92 15.78
CA CYS A 307 -7.08 -1.85 14.89
C CYS A 307 -6.68 -0.39 14.58
N LEU A 308 -7.64 0.49 14.34
CA LEU A 308 -7.37 1.91 14.12
C LEU A 308 -6.76 2.55 15.39
N LYS A 309 -7.34 2.27 16.56
CA LYS A 309 -6.81 2.74 17.83
C LYS A 309 -5.39 2.27 18.10
N ALA A 310 -5.12 0.99 17.81
CA ALA A 310 -3.78 0.40 17.93
C ALA A 310 -2.75 1.08 17.01
N CYS A 311 -3.10 1.38 15.76
CA CYS A 311 -2.21 2.09 14.84
C CYS A 311 -1.90 3.53 15.29
N LYS A 312 -2.90 4.26 15.77
CA LYS A 312 -2.68 5.58 16.39
C LYS A 312 -1.71 5.50 17.57
N LYS A 313 -1.87 4.48 18.41
CA LYS A 313 -0.97 4.25 19.55
C LYS A 313 0.43 3.87 19.08
N ALA A 314 0.53 3.02 18.07
CA ALA A 314 1.81 2.55 17.52
C ALA A 314 2.67 3.71 16.98
N ILE A 315 2.08 4.61 16.19
CA ILE A 315 2.84 5.76 15.64
C ILE A 315 3.25 6.75 16.74
N ARG A 316 2.43 6.95 17.79
CA ARG A 316 2.80 7.76 18.94
C ARG A 316 3.95 7.15 19.76
N LYS A 317 3.98 5.81 19.90
CA LYS A 317 5.09 5.10 20.54
C LYS A 317 6.39 5.23 19.72
N GLY A 318 6.27 5.26 18.40
CA GLY A 318 7.43 5.28 17.50
C GLY A 318 8.20 3.97 17.47
N GLY A 319 9.47 4.04 17.03
CA GLY A 319 10.33 2.87 16.90
C GLY A 319 9.69 1.78 16.02
N LEU A 320 9.75 0.54 16.48
CA LEU A 320 9.21 -0.64 15.76
C LEU A 320 7.72 -0.93 16.06
N ALA A 321 7.03 -0.11 16.87
CA ALA A 321 5.63 -0.38 17.21
C ALA A 321 4.71 -0.41 15.97
N PRO A 322 4.87 0.43 14.92
CA PRO A 322 4.14 0.29 13.67
C PRO A 322 4.42 -1.04 12.94
N CYS A 323 5.67 -1.50 12.93
CA CYS A 323 6.06 -2.80 12.36
C CYS A 323 5.38 -3.95 13.11
N ALA A 324 5.39 -3.93 14.44
CA ALA A 324 4.73 -4.93 15.27
C ALA A 324 3.21 -4.98 15.02
N ALA A 325 2.55 -3.82 14.90
CA ALA A 325 1.13 -3.74 14.56
C ALA A 325 0.83 -4.37 13.18
N ASN A 326 1.67 -4.07 12.17
CA ASN A 326 1.52 -4.64 10.84
C ASN A 326 1.72 -6.16 10.84
N GLY A 327 2.80 -6.66 11.44
CA GLY A 327 3.12 -8.10 11.48
C GLY A 327 2.04 -8.90 12.20
N ALA A 328 1.54 -8.40 13.33
CA ALA A 328 0.43 -9.01 14.06
C ALA A 328 -0.88 -9.01 13.24
N ASN A 329 -1.18 -7.91 12.55
CA ASN A 329 -2.34 -7.84 11.68
C ASN A 329 -2.27 -8.86 10.54
N GLU A 330 -1.14 -8.96 9.85
CA GLU A 330 -0.98 -9.93 8.75
C GLU A 330 -1.20 -11.37 9.23
N ALA A 331 -0.65 -11.74 10.39
CA ALA A 331 -0.86 -13.05 10.99
C ALA A 331 -2.31 -13.26 11.42
N ALA A 332 -2.91 -12.32 12.16
CA ALA A 332 -4.28 -12.41 12.62
C ALA A 332 -5.30 -12.49 11.46
N VAL A 333 -5.11 -11.69 10.41
CA VAL A 333 -5.96 -11.76 9.20
C VAL A 333 -5.84 -13.11 8.50
N ALA A 334 -4.63 -13.69 8.45
CA ALA A 334 -4.44 -15.03 7.87
C ALA A 334 -5.22 -16.09 8.67
N HIS A 335 -5.20 -16.07 10.01
CA HIS A 335 -6.00 -16.96 10.87
C HIS A 335 -7.51 -16.72 10.69
N PHE A 336 -7.94 -15.46 10.64
CA PHE A 336 -9.36 -15.14 10.40
C PHE A 336 -9.87 -15.67 9.05
N LEU A 337 -9.06 -15.56 7.99
CA LEU A 337 -9.42 -16.09 6.67
C LEU A 337 -9.50 -17.63 6.63
N ARG A 338 -8.86 -18.32 7.57
CA ARG A 338 -8.97 -19.78 7.77
C ARG A 338 -10.05 -20.18 8.78
N ASP A 339 -10.85 -19.23 9.28
CA ASP A 339 -11.87 -19.41 10.32
C ASP A 339 -11.31 -19.94 11.67
N GLU A 340 -10.07 -19.63 11.99
CA GLU A 340 -9.39 -20.07 13.23
C GLU A 340 -9.60 -19.09 14.39
N ILE A 341 -9.93 -17.83 14.10
CA ILE A 341 -10.25 -16.78 15.08
C ILE A 341 -11.49 -15.97 14.65
N GLY A 342 -12.12 -15.25 15.59
CA GLY A 342 -13.23 -14.34 15.32
C GLY A 342 -12.79 -12.98 14.81
N PHE A 343 -13.73 -12.22 14.25
CA PHE A 343 -13.45 -10.88 13.69
C PHE A 343 -12.84 -9.92 14.73
N LEU A 344 -13.37 -9.90 15.95
CA LEU A 344 -12.87 -9.02 17.02
C LEU A 344 -11.49 -9.42 17.54
N ASP A 345 -11.08 -10.67 17.35
CA ASP A 345 -9.76 -11.13 17.78
C ASP A 345 -8.64 -10.44 17.01
N ILE A 346 -8.85 -10.06 15.74
CA ILE A 346 -7.87 -9.31 14.96
C ILE A 346 -7.45 -8.04 15.73
N GLY A 347 -8.43 -7.22 16.11
CA GLY A 347 -8.15 -5.98 16.84
C GLY A 347 -7.56 -6.23 18.23
N ARG A 348 -7.99 -7.28 18.95
CA ARG A 348 -7.45 -7.68 20.24
C ARG A 348 -5.97 -8.04 20.16
N LEU A 349 -5.57 -8.81 19.15
CA LEU A 349 -4.19 -9.26 18.96
C LEU A 349 -3.28 -8.10 18.54
N VAL A 350 -3.74 -7.25 17.62
CA VAL A 350 -2.96 -6.06 17.19
C VAL A 350 -2.77 -5.07 18.33
N GLU A 351 -3.82 -4.77 19.09
CA GLU A 351 -3.72 -3.86 20.25
C GLU A 351 -2.83 -4.46 21.35
N GLY A 352 -2.95 -5.77 21.61
CA GLY A 352 -2.18 -6.46 22.64
C GLY A 352 -0.66 -6.40 22.41
N ILE A 353 -0.19 -6.59 21.17
CA ILE A 353 1.24 -6.47 20.88
C ILE A 353 1.73 -5.02 20.95
N VAL A 354 0.92 -4.07 20.46
CA VAL A 354 1.26 -2.65 20.54
C VAL A 354 1.36 -2.17 22.00
N ASP A 355 0.61 -2.80 22.90
CA ASP A 355 0.65 -2.48 24.32
C ASP A 355 1.90 -3.00 25.04
N SER A 356 2.59 -3.99 24.48
CA SER A 356 3.86 -4.43 25.02
C SER A 356 4.95 -3.33 24.89
N ASP A 357 5.87 -3.26 25.85
CA ASP A 357 6.85 -2.16 25.95
C ASP A 357 8.11 -2.35 25.08
N SER A 358 8.12 -3.34 24.19
CA SER A 358 9.33 -3.90 23.57
C SER A 358 9.82 -3.20 22.29
N PHE A 359 9.23 -2.08 21.83
CA PHE A 359 9.39 -1.60 20.44
C PHE A 359 9.91 -0.16 20.28
N GLY A 360 10.40 0.47 21.35
CA GLY A 360 10.92 1.85 21.26
C GLY A 360 12.39 1.92 20.82
N GLY A 361 12.83 3.11 20.36
CA GLY A 361 14.23 3.41 20.01
C GLY A 361 14.52 3.39 18.51
N ASP A 362 15.79 3.68 18.18
CA ASP A 362 16.30 3.57 16.80
C ASP A 362 16.39 2.11 16.39
N TYR A 363 16.22 1.84 15.11
CA TYR A 363 16.20 0.49 14.57
C TYR A 363 16.87 0.40 13.19
N THR A 364 17.34 -0.80 12.86
CA THR A 364 17.90 -1.17 11.56
C THR A 364 16.92 -2.02 10.76
N LEU A 365 17.24 -2.30 9.50
CA LEU A 365 16.44 -3.21 8.67
C LEU A 365 16.37 -4.63 9.27
N ALA A 366 17.45 -5.09 9.90
CA ALA A 366 17.46 -6.39 10.58
C ALA A 366 16.48 -6.41 11.77
N ASP A 367 16.39 -5.31 12.52
CA ASP A 367 15.45 -5.18 13.64
C ASP A 367 13.98 -5.15 13.14
N VAL A 368 13.72 -4.58 11.95
CA VAL A 368 12.38 -4.61 11.32
C VAL A 368 11.98 -6.06 11.00
N HIS A 369 12.85 -6.85 10.38
CA HIS A 369 12.57 -8.25 10.09
C HIS A 369 12.37 -9.10 11.34
N GLU A 370 13.20 -8.87 12.38
CA GLU A 370 13.04 -9.56 13.65
C GLU A 370 11.74 -9.17 14.36
N CYS A 371 11.37 -7.88 14.33
CA CYS A 371 10.10 -7.40 14.88
C CYS A 371 8.89 -8.05 14.19
N ASP A 372 8.89 -8.13 12.86
CA ASP A 372 7.81 -8.81 12.12
C ASP A 372 7.70 -10.29 12.53
N ARG A 373 8.85 -10.99 12.64
CA ARG A 373 8.88 -12.38 13.08
C ARG A 373 8.32 -12.54 14.51
N MET A 374 8.72 -11.65 15.43
CA MET A 374 8.21 -11.65 16.81
C MET A 374 6.72 -11.36 16.88
N ALA A 375 6.23 -10.41 16.07
CA ALA A 375 4.82 -10.05 16.01
C ALA A 375 3.94 -11.22 15.52
N ARG A 376 4.41 -11.95 14.52
CA ARG A 376 3.72 -13.17 14.05
C ARG A 376 3.73 -14.27 15.11
N ALA A 377 4.88 -14.51 15.76
CA ALA A 377 4.97 -15.48 16.85
C ALA A 377 4.08 -15.11 18.04
N TYR A 378 3.93 -13.82 18.34
CA TYR A 378 3.00 -13.34 19.36
C TYR A 378 1.57 -13.76 19.04
N VAL A 379 1.11 -13.58 17.80
CA VAL A 379 -0.24 -13.98 17.38
C VAL A 379 -0.43 -15.50 17.56
N GLU A 380 0.51 -16.33 17.07
CA GLU A 380 0.46 -17.79 17.21
C GLU A 380 0.35 -18.24 18.69
N ALA A 381 0.93 -17.49 19.60
CA ALA A 381 0.89 -17.81 21.03
C ALA A 381 -0.39 -17.32 21.76
N HIS A 382 -1.24 -16.50 21.10
CA HIS A 382 -2.39 -15.86 21.75
C HIS A 382 -3.75 -16.13 21.05
N ILE A 383 -3.75 -17.05 20.07
CA ILE A 383 -4.97 -17.55 19.40
C ILE A 383 -5.56 -18.77 20.10
#